data_f6c2897df341e28eb2c09a2cd443199b
#
_entry.id   f6c2897df341e28eb2c09a2cd443199b
#
_cell.length_a   1.000
_cell.length_b   1.000
_cell.length_c   1.000
_cell.angle_alpha   90.00
_cell.angle_beta   90.00
_cell.angle_gamma   90.00
#
_symmetry.space_group_name_H-M   'P 1'
#
loop_
_entity.id
_entity.type
_entity.pdbx_description
1 polymer ?
#
loop_
_entity_poly.entity_id
_entity_poly.type
_entity_poly.pdbx_seq_one_letter_code
_entity_poly.pdbx_strand_id
1 'polypeptide(L)'
;IMNLTHLHLILNHIPVVGSLCGLGLLAFALWRHSEDIKRAALGVLVISALVAIPAYMTGEPAEDGIKGLPGVAKAVIEQHEEAAGVALGGVLALGALALVGLIWFRGKRLLPAWFGGITLAGALIVSGLMAWAASLGGEVRHTEIRSDAATSHHQEHHRD
;
A
#
# COMPACT_ATOMS: atom_id res chain seq x y z
N ILE A 1 -9.04 23.36 -10.46
CA ILE A 1 -8.77 23.29 -9.01
C ILE A 1 -8.77 21.82 -8.64
N MET A 2 -7.64 21.29 -8.17
CA MET A 2 -7.56 19.92 -7.65
C MET A 2 -8.43 19.80 -6.39
N ASN A 3 -9.37 18.87 -6.39
CA ASN A 3 -10.15 18.55 -5.21
C ASN A 3 -9.45 17.41 -4.40
N LEU A 4 -9.87 17.20 -3.16
CA LEU A 4 -9.25 16.20 -2.27
C LEU A 4 -9.37 14.76 -2.82
N THR A 5 -10.42 14.46 -3.56
CA THR A 5 -10.59 13.17 -4.24
C THR A 5 -9.50 12.94 -5.30
N HIS A 6 -9.19 13.95 -6.13
CA HIS A 6 -8.08 13.85 -7.08
C HIS A 6 -6.73 13.68 -6.38
N LEU A 7 -6.51 14.42 -5.29
CA LEU A 7 -5.28 14.31 -4.53
C LEU A 7 -5.12 12.91 -3.93
N HIS A 8 -6.19 12.36 -3.34
CA HIS A 8 -6.19 11.00 -2.82
C HIS A 8 -5.85 9.98 -3.92
N LEU A 9 -6.48 10.08 -5.09
CA LEU A 9 -6.23 9.16 -6.22
C LEU A 9 -4.77 9.18 -6.72
N ILE A 10 -4.10 10.33 -6.63
CA ILE A 10 -2.68 10.42 -7.00
C ILE A 10 -1.80 9.84 -5.90
N LEU A 11 -2.09 10.19 -4.64
CA LEU A 11 -1.24 9.83 -3.51
C LEU A 11 -1.32 8.34 -3.12
N ASN A 12 -2.49 7.72 -3.23
CA ASN A 12 -2.70 6.34 -2.77
C ASN A 12 -1.86 5.30 -3.54
N HIS A 13 -1.50 5.57 -4.80
CA HIS A 13 -0.66 4.67 -5.60
C HIS A 13 0.81 4.68 -5.16
N ILE A 14 1.30 5.79 -4.61
CA ILE A 14 2.72 5.95 -4.27
C ILE A 14 3.15 4.96 -3.16
N PRO A 15 2.46 4.82 -2.02
CA PRO A 15 2.87 3.84 -1.01
C PRO A 15 2.72 2.38 -1.48
N VAL A 16 1.75 2.08 -2.35
CA VAL A 16 1.56 0.74 -2.93
C VAL A 16 2.74 0.38 -3.84
N VAL A 17 3.00 1.22 -4.85
CA VAL A 17 4.10 1.01 -5.80
C VAL A 17 5.45 1.11 -5.10
N GLY A 18 5.59 2.08 -4.18
CA GLY A 18 6.83 2.29 -3.43
C GLY A 18 7.19 1.12 -2.52
N SER A 19 6.23 0.48 -1.84
CA SER A 19 6.52 -0.71 -1.02
C SER A 19 6.95 -1.90 -1.89
N LEU A 20 6.32 -2.12 -3.05
CA LEU A 20 6.74 -3.14 -4.02
C LEU A 20 8.13 -2.87 -4.61
N CYS A 21 8.40 -1.61 -4.98
CA CYS A 21 9.72 -1.22 -5.46
C CYS A 21 10.79 -1.39 -4.37
N GLY A 22 10.51 -0.98 -3.14
CA GLY A 22 11.40 -1.15 -2.00
C GLY A 22 11.68 -2.62 -1.71
N LEU A 23 10.65 -3.48 -1.76
CA LEU A 23 10.76 -4.93 -1.63
C LEU A 23 11.68 -5.51 -2.72
N GLY A 24 11.41 -5.20 -3.99
CA GLY A 24 12.20 -5.71 -5.12
C GLY A 24 13.64 -5.23 -5.10
N LEU A 25 13.88 -3.94 -4.80
CA LEU A 25 15.21 -3.38 -4.66
C LEU A 25 15.97 -4.02 -3.50
N LEU A 26 15.32 -4.25 -2.35
CA LEU A 26 15.98 -4.86 -1.20
C LEU A 26 16.32 -6.33 -1.46
N ALA A 27 15.43 -7.10 -2.08
CA ALA A 27 15.69 -8.47 -2.49
C ALA A 27 16.89 -8.55 -3.46
N PHE A 28 16.91 -7.69 -4.48
CA PHE A 28 18.03 -7.60 -5.43
C PHE A 28 19.33 -7.17 -4.75
N ALA A 29 19.27 -6.20 -3.84
CA ALA A 29 20.43 -5.72 -3.10
C ALA A 29 21.05 -6.79 -2.21
N LEU A 30 20.24 -7.60 -1.54
CA LEU A 30 20.69 -8.73 -0.72
C LEU A 30 21.35 -9.80 -1.58
N TRP A 31 20.75 -10.12 -2.74
CA TRP A 31 21.32 -11.07 -3.70
C TRP A 31 22.66 -10.59 -4.28
N ARG A 32 22.74 -9.28 -4.63
CA ARG A 32 23.96 -8.67 -5.19
C ARG A 32 25.00 -8.27 -4.14
N HIS A 33 24.68 -8.39 -2.86
CA HIS A 33 25.51 -7.91 -1.75
C HIS A 33 25.89 -6.43 -1.85
N SER A 34 25.02 -5.60 -2.46
CA SER A 34 25.29 -4.18 -2.73
C SER A 34 24.74 -3.29 -1.60
N GLU A 35 25.64 -2.61 -0.88
CA GLU A 35 25.26 -1.70 0.20
C GLU A 35 24.53 -0.45 -0.30
N ASP A 36 24.93 0.06 -1.46
CA ASP A 36 24.28 1.26 -2.03
C ASP A 36 22.83 0.97 -2.42
N ILE A 37 22.57 -0.20 -3.02
CA ILE A 37 21.20 -0.60 -3.38
C ILE A 37 20.38 -0.91 -2.12
N LYS A 38 20.97 -1.52 -1.07
CA LYS A 38 20.28 -1.70 0.22
C LYS A 38 19.81 -0.36 0.80
N ARG A 39 20.70 0.63 0.80
CA ARG A 39 20.37 1.99 1.29
C ARG A 39 19.30 2.66 0.44
N ALA A 40 19.39 2.54 -0.88
CA ALA A 40 18.38 3.06 -1.79
C ALA A 40 17.00 2.40 -1.51
N ALA A 41 16.97 1.08 -1.34
CA ALA A 41 15.73 0.34 -0.98
C ALA A 41 15.14 0.84 0.34
N LEU A 42 15.95 1.00 1.38
CA LEU A 42 15.50 1.56 2.66
C LEU A 42 14.97 2.99 2.49
N GLY A 43 15.62 3.82 1.67
CA GLY A 43 15.14 5.17 1.36
C GLY A 43 13.77 5.18 0.69
N VAL A 44 13.55 4.27 -0.27
CA VAL A 44 12.24 4.11 -0.93
C VAL A 44 11.17 3.71 0.08
N LEU A 45 11.45 2.77 1.01
CA LEU A 45 10.51 2.36 2.05
C LEU A 45 10.16 3.52 3.00
N VAL A 46 11.14 4.36 3.37
CA VAL A 46 10.90 5.56 4.19
C VAL A 46 10.01 6.55 3.45
N ILE A 47 10.30 6.85 2.18
CA ILE A 47 9.47 7.76 1.37
C ILE A 47 8.05 7.23 1.23
N SER A 48 7.88 5.93 0.99
CA SER A 48 6.57 5.28 0.90
C SER A 48 5.77 5.47 2.18
N ALA A 49 6.40 5.30 3.35
CA ALA A 49 5.77 5.52 4.65
C ALA A 49 5.36 6.98 4.86
N LEU A 50 6.21 7.92 4.50
CA LEU A 50 5.91 9.36 4.64
C LEU A 50 4.75 9.79 3.74
N VAL A 51 4.67 9.27 2.51
CA VAL A 51 3.58 9.60 1.56
C VAL A 51 2.28 8.88 1.93
N ALA A 52 2.35 7.73 2.62
CA ALA A 52 1.16 7.03 3.09
C ALA A 52 0.34 7.88 4.08
N ILE A 53 0.97 8.77 4.85
CA ILE A 53 0.27 9.65 5.80
C ILE A 53 -0.73 10.58 5.09
N PRO A 54 -0.32 11.47 4.17
CA PRO A 54 -1.25 12.33 3.46
C PRO A 54 -2.20 11.54 2.55
N ALA A 55 -1.79 10.38 2.02
CA ALA A 55 -2.69 9.51 1.28
C ALA A 55 -3.86 9.04 2.15
N TYR A 56 -3.60 8.59 3.37
CA TYR A 56 -4.62 8.18 4.31
C TYR A 56 -5.50 9.36 4.75
N MET A 57 -4.90 10.50 5.11
CA MET A 57 -5.63 11.71 5.54
C MET A 57 -6.57 12.28 4.48
N THR A 58 -6.31 12.02 3.21
CA THR A 58 -7.17 12.45 2.10
C THR A 58 -8.26 11.43 1.76
N GLY A 59 -8.29 10.26 2.40
CA GLY A 59 -9.25 9.19 2.17
C GLY A 59 -10.68 9.61 2.56
N GLU A 60 -10.89 9.98 3.82
CA GLU A 60 -12.20 10.38 4.33
C GLU A 60 -12.85 11.53 3.52
N PRO A 61 -12.16 12.65 3.22
CA PRO A 61 -12.71 13.68 2.32
C PRO A 61 -12.98 13.18 0.89
N ALA A 62 -12.23 12.19 0.41
CA ALA A 62 -12.48 11.60 -0.91
C ALA A 62 -13.75 10.76 -0.93
N GLU A 63 -14.05 10.04 0.16
CA GLU A 63 -15.27 9.26 0.34
C GLU A 63 -16.51 10.14 0.39
N ASP A 64 -16.46 11.26 1.10
CA ASP A 64 -17.57 12.22 1.14
C ASP A 64 -17.97 12.70 -0.26
N GLY A 65 -17.00 12.78 -1.16
CA GLY A 65 -17.22 13.12 -2.56
C GLY A 65 -17.94 12.04 -3.39
N ILE A 66 -18.00 10.79 -2.89
CA ILE A 66 -18.61 9.65 -3.59
C ILE A 66 -19.79 9.02 -2.86
N LYS A 67 -20.00 9.35 -1.59
CA LYS A 67 -21.16 8.89 -0.80
C LYS A 67 -22.46 9.30 -1.51
N GLY A 68 -23.32 8.31 -1.74
CA GLY A 68 -24.62 8.52 -2.41
C GLY A 68 -24.58 8.40 -3.94
N LEU A 69 -23.42 8.16 -4.56
CA LEU A 69 -23.37 7.83 -5.97
C LEU A 69 -23.91 6.42 -6.24
N PRO A 70 -24.62 6.21 -7.39
CA PRO A 70 -25.08 4.87 -7.76
C PRO A 70 -23.95 3.85 -7.78
N GLY A 71 -24.17 2.67 -7.22
CA GLY A 71 -23.21 1.58 -7.17
C GLY A 71 -22.16 1.67 -6.05
N VAL A 72 -22.12 2.73 -5.27
CA VAL A 72 -21.23 2.83 -4.10
C VAL A 72 -21.91 2.22 -2.87
N ALA A 73 -21.37 1.12 -2.34
CA ALA A 73 -21.87 0.46 -1.16
C ALA A 73 -21.10 0.89 0.09
N LYS A 74 -21.80 1.34 1.12
CA LYS A 74 -21.19 1.77 2.39
C LYS A 74 -20.29 0.70 3.02
N ALA A 75 -20.76 -0.56 3.02
CA ALA A 75 -19.97 -1.68 3.57
C ALA A 75 -18.60 -1.87 2.90
N VAL A 76 -18.50 -1.63 1.58
CA VAL A 76 -17.23 -1.73 0.86
C VAL A 76 -16.29 -0.59 1.22
N ILE A 77 -16.83 0.62 1.44
CA ILE A 77 -16.05 1.76 1.93
C ILE A 77 -15.47 1.44 3.31
N GLU A 78 -16.30 0.98 4.26
CA GLU A 78 -15.87 0.64 5.62
C GLU A 78 -14.78 -0.45 5.63
N GLN A 79 -14.91 -1.47 4.79
CA GLN A 79 -13.88 -2.51 4.63
C GLN A 79 -12.56 -1.94 4.07
N HIS A 80 -12.65 -1.03 3.10
CA HIS A 80 -11.46 -0.37 2.56
C HIS A 80 -10.78 0.51 3.60
N GLU A 81 -11.53 1.30 4.38
CA GLU A 81 -11.00 2.14 5.47
C GLU A 81 -10.25 1.31 6.51
N GLU A 82 -10.84 0.19 6.95
CA GLU A 82 -10.22 -0.71 7.92
C GLU A 82 -8.92 -1.30 7.37
N ALA A 83 -8.95 -1.81 6.13
CA ALA A 83 -7.76 -2.35 5.47
C ALA A 83 -6.67 -1.27 5.28
N ALA A 84 -7.06 -0.05 4.89
CA ALA A 84 -6.15 1.08 4.73
C ALA A 84 -5.50 1.49 6.07
N GLY A 85 -6.25 1.45 7.18
CA GLY A 85 -5.73 1.69 8.52
C GLY A 85 -4.67 0.67 8.93
N VAL A 86 -4.93 -0.63 8.71
CA VAL A 86 -3.98 -1.72 8.98
C VAL A 86 -2.73 -1.56 8.09
N ALA A 87 -2.91 -1.28 6.80
CA ALA A 87 -1.81 -1.08 5.86
C ALA A 87 -0.96 0.15 6.22
N LEU A 88 -1.59 1.25 6.67
CA LEU A 88 -0.87 2.43 7.18
C LEU A 88 0.00 2.08 8.37
N GLY A 89 -0.53 1.38 9.38
CA GLY A 89 0.24 0.92 10.54
C GLY A 89 1.45 0.10 10.12
N GLY A 90 1.26 -0.83 9.19
CA GLY A 90 2.32 -1.67 8.65
C GLY A 90 3.41 -0.88 7.92
N VAL A 91 3.05 0.02 7.01
CA VAL A 91 4.04 0.80 6.24
C VAL A 91 4.78 1.80 7.12
N LEU A 92 4.14 2.39 8.13
CA LEU A 92 4.81 3.28 9.08
C LEU A 92 5.82 2.52 9.95
N ALA A 93 5.47 1.33 10.44
CA ALA A 93 6.40 0.48 11.19
C ALA A 93 7.59 0.06 10.34
N LEU A 94 7.35 -0.33 9.07
CA LEU A 94 8.40 -0.68 8.12
C LEU A 94 9.29 0.53 7.78
N GLY A 95 8.69 1.69 7.54
CA GLY A 95 9.40 2.94 7.29
C GLY A 95 10.28 3.37 8.46
N ALA A 96 9.77 3.22 9.70
CA ALA A 96 10.56 3.48 10.91
C ALA A 96 11.73 2.51 11.03
N LEU A 97 11.52 1.21 10.79
CA LEU A 97 12.60 0.21 10.76
C LEU A 97 13.65 0.57 9.70
N ALA A 98 13.22 0.92 8.48
CA ALA A 98 14.10 1.32 7.39
C ALA A 98 14.91 2.58 7.75
N LEU A 99 14.27 3.58 8.37
CA LEU A 99 14.94 4.79 8.83
C LEU A 99 15.98 4.50 9.91
N VAL A 100 15.68 3.64 10.87
CA VAL A 100 16.66 3.16 11.87
C VAL A 100 17.85 2.51 11.16
N GLY A 101 17.61 1.68 10.15
CA GLY A 101 18.66 1.08 9.34
C GLY A 101 19.58 2.11 8.66
N LEU A 102 18.97 3.13 8.03
CA LEU A 102 19.72 4.22 7.37
C LEU A 102 20.56 5.04 8.35
N ILE A 103 20.05 5.32 9.54
CA ILE A 103 20.74 6.12 10.56
C ILE A 103 21.85 5.30 11.23
N TRP A 104 21.53 4.06 11.65
CA TRP A 104 22.44 3.24 12.45
C TRP A 104 23.60 2.70 11.65
N PHE A 105 23.35 2.29 10.40
CA PHE A 105 24.36 1.72 9.49
C PHE A 105 24.89 2.74 8.48
N ARG A 106 24.90 4.04 8.84
CA ARG A 106 25.42 5.10 7.99
C ARG A 106 26.96 5.05 7.85
N GLY A 107 27.46 5.69 6.83
CA GLY A 107 28.89 5.78 6.55
C GLY A 107 29.47 4.45 6.06
N LYS A 108 30.58 4.00 6.65
CA LYS A 108 31.27 2.74 6.29
C LYS A 108 30.69 1.49 6.96
N ARG A 109 29.65 1.61 7.79
CA ARG A 109 29.03 0.46 8.44
C ARG A 109 28.17 -0.32 7.44
N LEU A 110 28.43 -1.61 7.31
CA LEU A 110 27.64 -2.49 6.46
C LEU A 110 26.30 -2.82 7.14
N LEU A 111 25.24 -2.90 6.33
CA LEU A 111 23.94 -3.35 6.81
C LEU A 111 23.99 -4.86 7.04
N PRO A 112 23.81 -5.35 8.29
CA PRO A 112 23.89 -6.78 8.59
C PRO A 112 22.83 -7.57 7.83
N ALA A 113 23.17 -8.80 7.44
CA ALA A 113 22.26 -9.66 6.69
C ALA A 113 20.95 -9.93 7.44
N TRP A 114 21.02 -10.10 8.78
CA TRP A 114 19.83 -10.32 9.61
C TRP A 114 18.86 -9.12 9.56
N PHE A 115 19.39 -7.88 9.60
CA PHE A 115 18.57 -6.68 9.52
C PHE A 115 17.91 -6.57 8.13
N GLY A 116 18.70 -6.82 7.07
CA GLY A 116 18.17 -6.89 5.70
C GLY A 116 17.08 -7.93 5.54
N GLY A 117 17.25 -9.12 6.15
CA GLY A 117 16.26 -10.20 6.13
C GLY A 117 14.96 -9.85 6.86
N ILE A 118 15.04 -9.25 8.06
CA ILE A 118 13.86 -8.77 8.81
C ILE A 118 13.12 -7.69 8.01
N THR A 119 13.85 -6.73 7.46
CA THR A 119 13.25 -5.65 6.65
C THR A 119 12.60 -6.21 5.38
N LEU A 120 13.21 -7.20 4.73
CA LEU A 120 12.65 -7.86 3.56
C LEU A 120 11.35 -8.59 3.89
N ALA A 121 11.32 -9.35 4.99
CA ALA A 121 10.11 -10.03 5.46
C ALA A 121 8.99 -9.02 5.78
N GLY A 122 9.32 -7.93 6.47
CA GLY A 122 8.39 -6.83 6.73
C GLY A 122 7.88 -6.18 5.44
N ALA A 123 8.77 -5.94 4.46
CA ALA A 123 8.39 -5.37 3.17
C ALA A 123 7.44 -6.29 2.39
N LEU A 124 7.62 -7.61 2.46
CA LEU A 124 6.72 -8.59 1.84
C LEU A 124 5.32 -8.53 2.47
N ILE A 125 5.25 -8.52 3.79
CA ILE A 125 3.97 -8.43 4.54
C ILE A 125 3.27 -7.11 4.20
N VAL A 126 3.97 -5.99 4.27
CA VAL A 126 3.40 -4.66 3.99
C VAL A 126 2.95 -4.53 2.54
N SER A 127 3.71 -5.08 1.58
CA SER A 127 3.29 -5.11 0.18
C SER A 127 1.98 -5.90 -0.02
N GLY A 128 1.80 -7.00 0.71
CA GLY A 128 0.55 -7.76 0.74
C GLY A 128 -0.62 -6.95 1.32
N LEU A 129 -0.41 -6.26 2.45
CA LEU A 129 -1.41 -5.40 3.07
C LEU A 129 -1.80 -4.23 2.14
N MET A 130 -0.82 -3.61 1.48
CA MET A 130 -1.06 -2.54 0.51
C MET A 130 -1.86 -3.03 -0.70
N ALA A 131 -1.53 -4.21 -1.24
CA ALA A 131 -2.26 -4.81 -2.34
C ALA A 131 -3.71 -5.14 -1.94
N TRP A 132 -3.92 -5.66 -0.73
CA TRP A 132 -5.25 -5.93 -0.20
C TRP A 132 -6.07 -4.65 -0.05
N ALA A 133 -5.54 -3.61 0.59
CA ALA A 133 -6.23 -2.33 0.71
C ALA A 133 -6.52 -1.71 -0.68
N ALA A 134 -5.58 -1.80 -1.63
CA ALA A 134 -5.78 -1.30 -3.00
C ALA A 134 -6.88 -2.07 -3.76
N SER A 135 -7.01 -3.40 -3.57
CA SER A 135 -8.07 -4.18 -4.19
C SER A 135 -9.46 -3.76 -3.69
N LEU A 136 -9.61 -3.57 -2.38
CA LEU A 136 -10.86 -3.06 -1.80
C LEU A 136 -11.19 -1.65 -2.28
N GLY A 137 -10.19 -0.77 -2.40
CA GLY A 137 -10.36 0.56 -3.00
C GLY A 137 -10.84 0.51 -4.45
N GLY A 138 -10.39 -0.48 -5.22
CA GLY A 138 -10.89 -0.76 -6.57
C GLY A 138 -12.39 -1.14 -6.55
N GLU A 139 -12.80 -2.00 -5.64
CA GLU A 139 -14.19 -2.46 -5.50
C GLU A 139 -15.19 -1.34 -5.14
N VAL A 140 -14.72 -0.26 -4.52
CA VAL A 140 -15.59 0.90 -4.21
C VAL A 140 -16.21 1.50 -5.49
N ARG A 141 -15.44 1.56 -6.59
CA ARG A 141 -15.90 2.15 -7.86
C ARG A 141 -16.30 1.12 -8.91
N HIS A 142 -15.70 -0.06 -8.87
CA HIS A 142 -15.86 -1.11 -9.85
C HIS A 142 -16.78 -2.21 -9.31
N THR A 143 -18.10 -2.05 -9.53
CA THR A 143 -19.10 -3.02 -9.06
C THR A 143 -18.96 -4.39 -9.73
N GLU A 144 -18.40 -4.42 -10.93
CA GLU A 144 -18.20 -5.62 -11.74
C GLU A 144 -17.13 -6.58 -11.19
N ILE A 145 -16.22 -6.10 -10.31
CA ILE A 145 -15.18 -6.96 -9.70
C ILE A 145 -15.57 -7.45 -8.30
N ARG A 146 -16.74 -7.06 -7.78
CA ARG A 146 -17.22 -7.53 -6.48
C ARG A 146 -17.63 -9.00 -6.58
N SER A 147 -17.33 -9.79 -5.55
CA SER A 147 -17.67 -11.21 -5.48
C SER A 147 -19.17 -11.50 -5.66
N ASP A 148 -20.03 -10.55 -5.26
CA ASP A 148 -21.50 -10.67 -5.37
C ASP A 148 -22.01 -10.49 -6.80
N ALA A 149 -21.28 -9.77 -7.66
CA ALA A 149 -21.62 -9.59 -9.06
C ALA A 149 -21.48 -10.89 -9.86
N ALA A 150 -20.52 -11.73 -9.50
CA ALA A 150 -20.28 -13.03 -10.17
C ALA A 150 -21.40 -14.02 -9.88
N THR A 151 -22.05 -13.95 -8.73
CA THR A 151 -23.18 -14.83 -8.34
C THR A 151 -24.49 -14.44 -8.99
N SER A 152 -24.74 -13.16 -9.24
CA SER A 152 -25.96 -12.68 -9.89
C SER A 152 -26.05 -13.05 -11.37
N HIS A 153 -24.95 -13.01 -12.11
CA HIS A 153 -24.92 -13.42 -13.52
C HIS A 153 -25.14 -14.93 -13.72
N HIS A 154 -24.77 -15.77 -12.76
CA HIS A 154 -25.05 -17.22 -12.84
C HIS A 154 -26.52 -17.57 -12.57
N GLN A 155 -27.29 -16.75 -11.87
CA GLN A 155 -28.70 -16.99 -11.58
C GLN A 155 -29.63 -16.53 -12.71
N GLU A 156 -29.24 -15.54 -13.52
CA GLU A 156 -30.03 -15.09 -14.66
C GLU A 156 -29.98 -16.08 -15.85
N HIS A 157 -28.84 -16.75 -16.08
CA HIS A 157 -28.69 -17.75 -17.14
C HIS A 157 -29.38 -19.10 -16.89
N HIS A 158 -29.93 -19.35 -15.71
CA HIS A 158 -30.69 -20.58 -15.39
C HIS A 158 -32.22 -20.38 -15.35
N ARG A 159 -32.73 -19.21 -15.79
CA ARG A 159 -34.17 -18.90 -15.81
C ARG A 159 -34.78 -18.74 -17.21
N ASP A 160 -34.02 -19.01 -18.27
CA ASP A 160 -34.51 -19.03 -19.66
C ASP A 160 -34.65 -20.50 -20.18
#